data_219dd06fbc6ca60252b3afe072984c43
#
_entry.id   219dd06fbc6ca60252b3afe072984c43
#
_cell.length_a   1.000
_cell.length_b   1.000
_cell.length_c   1.000
_cell.angle_alpha   90.00
_cell.angle_beta   90.00
_cell.angle_gamma   90.00
#
_symmetry.space_group_name_H-M   'P 1'
#
loop_
_entity.id
_entity.type
_entity.pdbx_description
1 polymer ?
#
loop_
_entity_poly.entity_id
_entity_poly.type
_entity_poly.pdbx_seq_one_letter_code
_entity_poly.pdbx_strand_id
1 'polypeptide(L)'
;MKRIRPFIGTELIKVMTGIRRCGKSVMLELIKEELVKSGISSSQFISINFEDLNFSHLQTAKSLHDEITKRAAEINGKVYLFFDEIQEVKDWEKCINSLRVSLDCDIYITGSNAKLLSGELSTYLGGRFVEFVIYPFSFAEFLELYRPIAPDEPMQKCFQKYLLSGGMPYLANIRYEDAPSRLYLHDLFNSVQLKDIVKRNKIRDVDLLERIIAYVIANVGTTFSATSLAKFLKNEKRTVAPETILNYIKYCCDAYLFYQVKREDLQGKQILASNEKYYIADHGIREAVFGGNMRDINLILENIVYLELLRRN
;
A
#
# COMPACT_ATOMS: atom_id res chain seq x y z
N MET A 1 -6.49 2.33 -13.62
CA MET A 1 -7.35 1.63 -14.61
C MET A 1 -6.59 1.06 -15.83
N LYS A 2 -5.78 1.82 -16.59
CA LYS A 2 -5.13 1.32 -17.84
C LYS A 2 -4.40 -0.03 -17.68
N ARG A 3 -3.68 -0.25 -16.58
CA ARG A 3 -2.93 -1.50 -16.30
C ARG A 3 -3.81 -2.68 -15.92
N ILE A 4 -4.97 -2.44 -15.32
CA ILE A 4 -5.90 -3.49 -14.85
C ILE A 4 -6.80 -3.99 -15.99
N ARG A 5 -7.22 -3.11 -16.90
CA ARG A 5 -8.14 -3.45 -18.01
C ARG A 5 -7.83 -4.73 -18.77
N PRO A 6 -6.58 -5.03 -19.16
CA PRO A 6 -6.27 -6.26 -19.89
C PRO A 6 -6.56 -7.55 -19.13
N PHE A 7 -6.71 -7.46 -17.81
CA PHE A 7 -6.93 -8.60 -16.92
C PHE A 7 -8.40 -8.75 -16.49
N ILE A 8 -9.26 -7.79 -16.80
CA ILE A 8 -10.69 -7.87 -16.51
C ILE A 8 -11.30 -9.03 -17.31
N GLY A 9 -12.09 -9.86 -16.66
CA GLY A 9 -12.72 -11.03 -17.25
C GLY A 9 -11.81 -12.27 -17.40
N THR A 10 -10.53 -12.18 -17.02
CA THR A 10 -9.60 -13.31 -17.05
C THR A 10 -9.66 -14.15 -15.78
N GLU A 11 -9.15 -15.38 -15.82
CA GLU A 11 -9.08 -16.29 -14.65
C GLU A 11 -8.05 -15.87 -13.59
N LEU A 12 -7.18 -14.90 -13.90
CA LEU A 12 -6.19 -14.42 -12.96
C LEU A 12 -6.86 -13.61 -11.85
N ILE A 13 -6.47 -13.84 -10.62
CA ILE A 13 -6.90 -13.05 -9.46
C ILE A 13 -6.20 -11.69 -9.52
N LYS A 14 -6.96 -10.59 -9.43
CA LYS A 14 -6.42 -9.22 -9.40
C LYS A 14 -6.23 -8.79 -7.95
N VAL A 15 -4.98 -8.61 -7.57
CA VAL A 15 -4.60 -8.26 -6.20
C VAL A 15 -4.16 -6.79 -6.17
N MET A 16 -4.91 -5.94 -5.49
CA MET A 16 -4.55 -4.54 -5.31
C MET A 16 -3.94 -4.33 -3.93
N THR A 17 -2.69 -3.92 -3.93
CA THR A 17 -1.91 -3.68 -2.71
C THR A 17 -1.49 -2.22 -2.60
N GLY A 18 -0.91 -1.83 -1.49
CA GLY A 18 -0.41 -0.48 -1.27
C GLY A 18 -0.71 0.03 0.14
N ILE A 19 -0.10 1.15 0.50
CA ILE A 19 -0.26 1.76 1.83
C ILE A 19 -1.75 1.98 2.18
N ARG A 20 -2.06 1.95 3.46
CA ARG A 20 -3.40 2.28 3.96
C ARG A 20 -3.89 3.63 3.41
N ARG A 21 -5.15 3.69 2.95
CA ARG A 21 -5.82 4.89 2.40
C ARG A 21 -5.24 5.46 1.08
N CYS A 22 -4.45 4.70 0.33
CA CYS A 22 -3.97 5.10 -1.00
C CYS A 22 -5.02 4.96 -2.12
N GLY A 23 -6.25 4.46 -1.83
CA GLY A 23 -7.34 4.38 -2.81
C GLY A 23 -7.65 2.96 -3.31
N LYS A 24 -7.20 1.89 -2.63
CA LYS A 24 -7.49 0.49 -3.03
C LYS A 24 -8.98 0.20 -3.16
N SER A 25 -9.78 0.55 -2.14
CA SER A 25 -11.24 0.35 -2.16
C SER A 25 -11.92 1.16 -3.27
N VAL A 26 -11.45 2.39 -3.51
CA VAL A 26 -11.94 3.22 -4.62
C VAL A 26 -11.62 2.56 -5.97
N MET A 27 -10.47 1.90 -6.09
CA MET A 27 -10.12 1.17 -7.31
C MET A 27 -11.11 0.01 -7.57
N LEU A 28 -11.59 -0.69 -6.53
CA LEU A 28 -12.65 -1.71 -6.68
C LEU A 28 -13.93 -1.09 -7.25
N GLU A 29 -14.34 0.08 -6.75
CA GLU A 29 -15.54 0.77 -7.25
C GLU A 29 -15.37 1.21 -8.71
N LEU A 30 -14.20 1.76 -9.08
CA LEU A 30 -13.90 2.12 -10.47
C LEU A 30 -13.93 0.90 -11.42
N ILE A 31 -13.51 -0.28 -10.94
CA ILE A 31 -13.59 -1.53 -11.72
C ILE A 31 -15.06 -1.94 -11.89
N LYS A 32 -15.88 -1.86 -10.85
CA LYS A 32 -17.33 -2.14 -10.94
C LYS A 32 -18.01 -1.21 -11.94
N GLU A 33 -17.71 0.09 -11.90
CA GLU A 33 -18.22 1.05 -12.88
C GLU A 33 -17.82 0.71 -14.32
N GLU A 34 -16.56 0.29 -14.52
CA GLU A 34 -16.08 -0.13 -15.84
C GLU A 34 -16.82 -1.38 -16.35
N LEU A 35 -17.06 -2.37 -15.48
CA LEU A 35 -17.83 -3.57 -15.78
C LEU A 35 -19.28 -3.24 -16.16
N VAL A 36 -19.93 -2.37 -15.39
CA VAL A 36 -21.31 -1.91 -15.72
C VAL A 36 -21.34 -1.18 -17.06
N LYS A 37 -20.37 -0.31 -17.35
CA LYS A 37 -20.24 0.36 -18.66
C LYS A 37 -20.01 -0.63 -19.79
N SER A 38 -19.43 -1.80 -19.51
CA SER A 38 -19.22 -2.90 -20.48
C SER A 38 -20.44 -3.80 -20.64
N GLY A 39 -21.57 -3.50 -19.97
CA GLY A 39 -22.83 -4.25 -20.08
C GLY A 39 -23.01 -5.37 -19.05
N ILE A 40 -22.12 -5.50 -18.06
CA ILE A 40 -22.24 -6.47 -16.97
C ILE A 40 -23.25 -5.94 -15.95
N SER A 41 -24.22 -6.78 -15.56
CA SER A 41 -25.20 -6.41 -14.55
C SER A 41 -24.59 -6.37 -13.16
N SER A 42 -24.92 -5.35 -12.37
CA SER A 42 -24.51 -5.26 -10.96
C SER A 42 -25.05 -6.42 -10.10
N SER A 43 -26.11 -7.11 -10.53
CA SER A 43 -26.59 -8.33 -9.88
C SER A 43 -25.61 -9.50 -9.92
N GLN A 44 -24.59 -9.44 -10.79
CA GLN A 44 -23.52 -10.43 -10.87
C GLN A 44 -22.35 -10.12 -9.90
N PHE A 45 -22.42 -9.05 -9.13
CA PHE A 45 -21.39 -8.62 -8.21
C PHE A 45 -21.65 -9.12 -6.78
N ILE A 46 -20.65 -9.77 -6.20
CA ILE A 46 -20.61 -10.05 -4.76
C ILE A 46 -19.44 -9.22 -4.18
N SER A 47 -19.77 -8.26 -3.32
CA SER A 47 -18.79 -7.33 -2.75
C SER A 47 -18.85 -7.41 -1.23
N ILE A 48 -17.68 -7.63 -0.59
CA ILE A 48 -17.54 -7.72 0.86
C ILE A 48 -16.34 -6.87 1.28
N ASN A 49 -16.57 -5.96 2.23
CA ASN A 49 -15.51 -5.27 2.95
C ASN A 49 -15.37 -5.90 4.34
N PHE A 50 -14.22 -6.51 4.64
CA PHE A 50 -13.99 -7.22 5.90
C PHE A 50 -13.68 -6.30 7.09
N GLU A 51 -13.59 -4.98 6.90
CA GLU A 51 -13.61 -4.01 8.00
C GLU A 51 -15.05 -3.71 8.48
N ASP A 52 -16.11 -4.11 7.73
CA ASP A 52 -17.49 -3.94 8.11
C ASP A 52 -17.95 -5.06 9.07
N LEU A 53 -18.45 -4.65 10.25
CA LEU A 53 -18.96 -5.58 11.28
C LEU A 53 -20.10 -6.49 10.82
N ASN A 54 -20.87 -6.08 9.81
CA ASN A 54 -21.91 -6.91 9.21
C ASN A 54 -21.36 -8.24 8.65
N PHE A 55 -20.08 -8.26 8.28
CA PHE A 55 -19.40 -9.44 7.76
C PHE A 55 -18.46 -10.11 8.77
N SER A 56 -18.51 -9.74 10.04
CA SER A 56 -17.66 -10.31 11.10
C SER A 56 -17.79 -11.84 11.26
N HIS A 57 -18.92 -12.40 10.85
CA HIS A 57 -19.15 -13.85 10.84
C HIS A 57 -18.43 -14.60 9.71
N LEU A 58 -17.85 -13.89 8.72
CA LEU A 58 -17.15 -14.45 7.54
C LEU A 58 -15.63 -14.47 7.70
N GLN A 59 -15.08 -14.42 8.92
CA GLN A 59 -13.65 -14.31 9.20
C GLN A 59 -12.87 -15.65 9.10
N THR A 60 -13.46 -16.70 8.52
CA THR A 60 -12.76 -17.96 8.23
C THR A 60 -12.95 -18.37 6.77
N ALA A 61 -11.97 -19.12 6.23
CA ALA A 61 -12.04 -19.61 4.86
C ALA A 61 -13.34 -20.38 4.57
N LYS A 62 -13.79 -21.21 5.54
CA LYS A 62 -15.00 -22.01 5.36
C LYS A 62 -16.26 -21.17 5.37
N SER A 63 -16.43 -20.28 6.35
CA SER A 63 -17.63 -19.43 6.44
C SER A 63 -17.76 -18.52 5.22
N LEU A 64 -16.64 -17.96 4.75
CA LEU A 64 -16.62 -17.16 3.53
C LEU A 64 -16.98 -17.98 2.29
N HIS A 65 -16.37 -19.18 2.13
CA HIS A 65 -16.63 -20.04 1.00
C HIS A 65 -18.11 -20.44 0.90
N ASP A 66 -18.70 -20.88 2.03
CA ASP A 66 -20.09 -21.33 2.10
C ASP A 66 -21.05 -20.16 1.75
N GLU A 67 -20.80 -18.97 2.25
CA GLU A 67 -21.60 -17.77 1.95
C GLU A 67 -21.50 -17.36 0.47
N ILE A 68 -20.29 -17.34 -0.09
CA ILE A 68 -20.09 -16.97 -1.51
C ILE A 68 -20.74 -18.00 -2.43
N THR A 69 -20.59 -19.30 -2.13
CA THR A 69 -21.22 -20.36 -2.93
C THR A 69 -22.73 -20.26 -2.92
N LYS A 70 -23.35 -19.96 -1.75
CA LYS A 70 -24.78 -19.73 -1.60
C LYS A 70 -25.25 -18.54 -2.45
N ARG A 71 -24.59 -17.38 -2.37
CA ARG A 71 -24.95 -16.19 -3.16
C ARG A 71 -24.73 -16.41 -4.66
N ALA A 72 -23.65 -17.10 -5.02
CA ALA A 72 -23.34 -17.39 -6.43
C ALA A 72 -24.38 -18.30 -7.10
N ALA A 73 -25.01 -19.21 -6.35
CA ALA A 73 -26.06 -20.09 -6.86
C ALA A 73 -27.31 -19.33 -7.34
N GLU A 74 -27.53 -18.12 -6.87
CA GLU A 74 -28.64 -17.23 -7.28
C GLU A 74 -28.30 -16.36 -8.50
N ILE A 75 -27.03 -16.37 -8.96
CA ILE A 75 -26.55 -15.53 -10.05
C ILE A 75 -26.46 -16.34 -11.36
N ASN A 76 -27.07 -15.84 -12.41
CA ASN A 76 -26.94 -16.40 -13.72
C ASN A 76 -25.70 -15.87 -14.45
N GLY A 77 -24.81 -16.77 -14.88
CA GLY A 77 -23.59 -16.44 -15.60
C GLY A 77 -22.39 -16.20 -14.70
N LYS A 78 -21.40 -15.46 -15.21
CA LYS A 78 -20.14 -15.22 -14.52
C LYS A 78 -20.33 -14.34 -13.26
N VAL A 79 -19.71 -14.74 -12.15
CA VAL A 79 -19.77 -14.00 -10.87
C VAL A 79 -18.53 -13.13 -10.72
N TYR A 80 -18.71 -11.89 -10.32
CA TYR A 80 -17.61 -10.94 -10.05
C TYR A 80 -17.48 -10.75 -8.55
N LEU A 81 -16.34 -11.18 -7.99
CA LEU A 81 -16.08 -11.20 -6.56
C LEU A 81 -15.13 -10.05 -6.17
N PHE A 82 -15.58 -9.19 -5.26
CA PHE A 82 -14.81 -8.05 -4.77
C PHE A 82 -14.61 -8.17 -3.26
N PHE A 83 -13.38 -8.42 -2.83
CA PHE A 83 -13.02 -8.61 -1.43
C PHE A 83 -12.06 -7.51 -0.98
N ASP A 84 -12.56 -6.59 -0.16
CA ASP A 84 -11.77 -5.49 0.39
C ASP A 84 -11.19 -5.89 1.75
N GLU A 85 -9.87 -5.67 1.95
CA GLU A 85 -9.07 -6.03 3.13
C GLU A 85 -9.19 -7.54 3.49
N ILE A 86 -9.00 -8.43 2.49
CA ILE A 86 -9.16 -9.89 2.59
C ILE A 86 -8.30 -10.54 3.70
N GLN A 87 -7.18 -9.93 4.10
CA GLN A 87 -6.31 -10.43 5.16
C GLN A 87 -6.97 -10.50 6.55
N GLU A 88 -8.15 -9.92 6.73
CA GLU A 88 -8.93 -10.06 7.95
C GLU A 88 -9.60 -11.45 8.06
N VAL A 89 -9.63 -12.22 6.96
CA VAL A 89 -10.14 -13.59 6.91
C VAL A 89 -9.01 -14.58 7.12
N LYS A 90 -9.15 -15.45 8.11
CA LYS A 90 -8.16 -16.51 8.38
C LYS A 90 -8.17 -17.55 7.26
N ASP A 91 -6.99 -17.96 6.78
CA ASP A 91 -6.78 -18.96 5.70
C ASP A 91 -7.53 -18.58 4.38
N TRP A 92 -7.70 -17.29 4.12
CA TRP A 92 -8.46 -16.77 2.98
C TRP A 92 -7.94 -17.31 1.63
N GLU A 93 -6.65 -17.62 1.52
CA GLU A 93 -6.02 -18.14 0.29
C GLU A 93 -6.64 -19.47 -0.14
N LYS A 94 -6.98 -20.33 0.83
CA LYS A 94 -7.66 -21.60 0.56
C LYS A 94 -9.08 -21.38 0.02
N CYS A 95 -9.79 -20.40 0.60
CA CYS A 95 -11.12 -20.00 0.11
C CYS A 95 -11.06 -19.49 -1.33
N ILE A 96 -10.19 -18.53 -1.61
CA ILE A 96 -10.06 -17.92 -2.95
C ILE A 96 -9.67 -18.98 -4.01
N ASN A 97 -8.73 -19.87 -3.68
CA ASN A 97 -8.37 -20.96 -4.60
C ASN A 97 -9.56 -21.91 -4.86
N SER A 98 -10.34 -22.25 -3.80
CA SER A 98 -11.52 -23.09 -3.94
C SER A 98 -12.60 -22.45 -4.81
N LEU A 99 -12.93 -21.17 -4.55
CA LEU A 99 -13.91 -20.43 -5.35
C LEU A 99 -13.51 -20.35 -6.83
N ARG A 100 -12.23 -20.08 -7.12
CA ARG A 100 -11.70 -20.05 -8.49
C ARG A 100 -11.86 -21.38 -9.23
N VAL A 101 -11.80 -22.52 -8.51
CA VAL A 101 -11.93 -23.86 -9.11
C VAL A 101 -13.39 -24.24 -9.28
N SER A 102 -14.26 -23.84 -8.35
CA SER A 102 -15.65 -24.30 -8.29
C SER A 102 -16.66 -23.38 -9.01
N LEU A 103 -16.29 -22.13 -9.30
CA LEU A 103 -17.18 -21.12 -9.89
C LEU A 103 -16.60 -20.53 -11.17
N ASP A 104 -17.45 -20.21 -12.14
CA ASP A 104 -17.07 -19.27 -13.20
C ASP A 104 -17.08 -17.86 -12.63
N CYS A 105 -15.91 -17.42 -12.16
CA CYS A 105 -15.80 -16.15 -11.47
C CYS A 105 -14.60 -15.32 -11.88
N ASP A 106 -14.69 -14.01 -11.64
CA ASP A 106 -13.62 -13.04 -11.78
C ASP A 106 -13.36 -12.40 -10.41
N ILE A 107 -12.12 -12.52 -9.89
CA ILE A 107 -11.81 -12.23 -8.49
C ILE A 107 -10.91 -11.01 -8.37
N TYR A 108 -11.33 -10.06 -7.55
CA TYR A 108 -10.62 -8.83 -7.19
C TYR A 108 -10.46 -8.76 -5.68
N ILE A 109 -9.24 -8.65 -5.20
CA ILE A 109 -8.94 -8.56 -3.77
C ILE A 109 -8.07 -7.37 -3.46
N THR A 110 -8.23 -6.79 -2.28
CA THR A 110 -7.33 -5.75 -1.78
C THR A 110 -6.69 -6.15 -0.46
N GLY A 111 -5.58 -5.52 -0.16
CA GLY A 111 -4.94 -5.59 1.16
C GLY A 111 -3.86 -4.54 1.35
N SER A 112 -3.68 -4.15 2.61
CA SER A 112 -2.72 -3.13 3.03
C SER A 112 -1.35 -3.69 3.41
N ASN A 113 -1.02 -4.93 3.01
CA ASN A 113 0.22 -5.60 3.39
C ASN A 113 0.84 -6.41 2.25
N ALA A 114 2.15 -6.23 2.03
CA ALA A 114 2.91 -7.00 1.04
C ALA A 114 2.99 -8.51 1.37
N LYS A 115 2.84 -8.89 2.65
CA LYS A 115 2.73 -10.31 3.05
C LYS A 115 1.50 -11.00 2.46
N LEU A 116 0.50 -10.24 2.02
CA LEU A 116 -0.62 -10.79 1.28
C LEU A 116 -0.16 -11.63 0.08
N LEU A 117 0.97 -11.27 -0.53
CA LEU A 117 1.53 -11.91 -1.73
C LEU A 117 2.74 -12.82 -1.42
N SER A 118 3.16 -12.91 -0.15
CA SER A 118 4.29 -13.73 0.28
C SER A 118 3.84 -14.99 1.01
N GLY A 119 4.66 -16.04 0.99
CA GLY A 119 4.40 -17.25 1.76
C GLY A 119 3.32 -18.13 1.16
N GLU A 120 2.23 -18.34 1.89
CA GLU A 120 1.17 -19.29 1.50
C GLU A 120 0.44 -18.91 0.21
N LEU A 121 0.24 -17.60 -0.06
CA LEU A 121 -0.34 -17.16 -1.33
C LEU A 121 0.52 -17.62 -2.52
N SER A 122 1.82 -17.38 -2.43
CA SER A 122 2.77 -17.82 -3.47
C SER A 122 2.72 -19.33 -3.69
N THR A 123 2.45 -20.11 -2.65
CA THR A 123 2.36 -21.57 -2.70
C THR A 123 1.00 -22.03 -3.26
N TYR A 124 -0.11 -21.47 -2.76
CA TYR A 124 -1.46 -21.89 -3.17
C TYR A 124 -1.91 -21.30 -4.52
N LEU A 125 -1.52 -20.08 -4.82
CA LEU A 125 -1.96 -19.32 -6.00
C LEU A 125 -0.83 -18.99 -6.97
N GLY A 126 0.33 -19.68 -6.87
CA GLY A 126 1.49 -19.43 -7.72
C GLY A 126 1.15 -19.36 -9.22
N GLY A 127 1.48 -18.23 -9.85
CA GLY A 127 1.19 -17.99 -11.27
C GLY A 127 -0.27 -17.71 -11.61
N ARG A 128 -1.18 -17.60 -10.62
CA ARG A 128 -2.63 -17.44 -10.83
C ARG A 128 -3.16 -16.09 -10.37
N PHE A 129 -2.30 -15.15 -10.04
CA PHE A 129 -2.66 -13.78 -9.69
C PHE A 129 -1.76 -12.77 -10.38
N VAL A 130 -2.24 -11.56 -10.45
CA VAL A 130 -1.48 -10.38 -10.87
C VAL A 130 -1.62 -9.29 -9.82
N GLU A 131 -0.47 -8.70 -9.45
CA GLU A 131 -0.43 -7.62 -8.47
C GLU A 131 -0.50 -6.25 -9.14
N PHE A 132 -1.27 -5.37 -8.55
CA PHE A 132 -1.35 -3.95 -8.88
C PHE A 132 -1.08 -3.14 -7.61
N VAL A 133 0.11 -2.59 -7.50
CA VAL A 133 0.44 -1.68 -6.40
C VAL A 133 -0.22 -0.34 -6.66
N ILE A 134 -1.08 0.09 -5.73
CA ILE A 134 -1.75 1.39 -5.75
C ILE A 134 -0.92 2.36 -4.93
N TYR A 135 -0.37 3.35 -5.60
CA TYR A 135 0.44 4.41 -5.00
C TYR A 135 -0.44 5.61 -4.62
N PRO A 136 -0.05 6.41 -3.63
CA PRO A 136 -0.56 7.78 -3.49
C PRO A 136 -0.45 8.55 -4.82
N PHE A 137 -1.20 9.60 -5.03
CA PHE A 137 -1.25 10.32 -6.30
C PHE A 137 0.12 10.85 -6.73
N SER A 138 0.41 10.71 -8.01
CA SER A 138 1.48 11.45 -8.70
C SER A 138 1.17 12.95 -8.75
N PHE A 139 2.15 13.76 -9.10
CA PHE A 139 1.89 15.19 -9.29
C PHE A 139 0.84 15.46 -10.38
N ALA A 140 0.80 14.67 -11.44
CA ALA A 140 -0.20 14.81 -12.49
C ALA A 140 -1.63 14.52 -11.96
N GLU A 141 -1.81 13.43 -11.20
CA GLU A 141 -3.08 13.07 -10.57
C GLU A 141 -3.49 14.08 -9.48
N PHE A 142 -2.52 14.57 -8.70
CA PHE A 142 -2.75 15.67 -7.75
C PHE A 142 -3.29 16.91 -8.47
N LEU A 143 -2.72 17.28 -9.60
CA LEU A 143 -3.16 18.45 -10.37
C LEU A 143 -4.60 18.32 -10.85
N GLU A 144 -5.03 17.12 -11.28
CA GLU A 144 -6.42 16.90 -11.71
C GLU A 144 -7.43 17.22 -10.59
N LEU A 145 -7.06 16.98 -9.33
CA LEU A 145 -7.90 17.25 -8.16
C LEU A 145 -7.69 18.64 -7.56
N TYR A 146 -6.50 19.21 -7.71
CA TYR A 146 -6.17 20.50 -7.12
C TYR A 146 -6.61 21.68 -8.01
N ARG A 147 -6.55 21.55 -9.34
CA ARG A 147 -6.95 22.60 -10.29
C ARG A 147 -8.38 23.10 -10.10
N PRO A 148 -9.40 22.27 -9.84
CA PRO A 148 -10.74 22.77 -9.53
C PRO A 148 -10.83 23.61 -8.24
N ILE A 149 -9.88 23.44 -7.31
CA ILE A 149 -9.81 24.18 -6.05
C ILE A 149 -9.07 25.51 -6.23
N ALA A 150 -8.02 25.53 -7.05
CA ALA A 150 -7.15 26.68 -7.31
C ALA A 150 -6.87 26.83 -8.82
N PRO A 151 -7.86 27.26 -9.63
CA PRO A 151 -7.80 27.23 -11.10
C PRO A 151 -6.69 28.14 -11.67
N ASP A 152 -6.46 29.28 -11.06
CA ASP A 152 -5.52 30.30 -11.54
C ASP A 152 -4.11 30.19 -10.93
N GLU A 153 -3.87 29.16 -10.10
CA GLU A 153 -2.59 29.05 -9.43
C GLU A 153 -1.48 28.63 -10.41
N PRO A 154 -0.33 29.32 -10.45
CA PRO A 154 0.79 28.94 -11.30
C PRO A 154 1.28 27.53 -11.03
N MET A 155 1.73 26.81 -12.06
CA MET A 155 2.22 25.42 -11.97
C MET A 155 3.29 25.26 -10.87
N GLN A 156 4.19 26.23 -10.74
CA GLN A 156 5.24 26.22 -9.74
C GLN A 156 4.66 26.21 -8.31
N LYS A 157 3.61 26.99 -8.04
CA LYS A 157 2.94 26.99 -6.74
C LYS A 157 2.16 25.71 -6.51
N CYS A 158 1.50 25.16 -7.53
CA CYS A 158 0.88 23.84 -7.44
C CYS A 158 1.91 22.77 -7.07
N PHE A 159 3.11 22.81 -7.65
CA PHE A 159 4.17 21.88 -7.32
C PHE A 159 4.70 22.09 -5.90
N GLN A 160 4.87 23.33 -5.45
CA GLN A 160 5.21 23.63 -4.05
C GLN A 160 4.16 23.09 -3.08
N LYS A 161 2.87 23.22 -3.43
CA LYS A 161 1.78 22.65 -2.64
C LYS A 161 1.87 21.13 -2.56
N TYR A 162 2.12 20.46 -3.70
CA TYR A 162 2.34 19.02 -3.74
C TYR A 162 3.54 18.57 -2.91
N LEU A 163 4.66 19.31 -2.95
CA LEU A 163 5.85 19.03 -2.13
C LEU A 163 5.54 19.00 -0.62
N LEU A 164 4.63 19.85 -0.16
CA LEU A 164 4.24 19.94 1.25
C LEU A 164 3.13 18.95 1.63
N SER A 165 2.16 18.75 0.74
CA SER A 165 0.97 17.96 1.04
C SER A 165 1.12 16.48 0.73
N GLY A 166 1.97 16.12 -0.24
CA GLY A 166 2.02 14.76 -0.76
C GLY A 166 0.85 14.41 -1.68
N GLY A 167 0.68 13.12 -1.92
CA GLY A 167 -0.29 12.56 -2.85
C GLY A 167 -1.38 11.72 -2.21
N MET A 168 -1.60 11.78 -0.87
CA MET A 168 -2.65 10.99 -0.25
C MET A 168 -4.04 11.45 -0.71
N PRO A 169 -4.89 10.54 -1.26
CA PRO A 169 -6.14 10.92 -1.94
C PRO A 169 -7.13 11.74 -1.12
N TYR A 170 -7.25 11.43 0.18
CA TYR A 170 -8.23 12.09 1.05
C TYR A 170 -7.99 13.59 1.22
N LEU A 171 -6.78 14.07 0.96
CA LEU A 171 -6.43 15.50 1.06
C LEU A 171 -7.27 16.37 0.13
N ALA A 172 -7.73 15.84 -0.99
CA ALA A 172 -8.67 16.53 -1.88
C ALA A 172 -9.99 16.88 -1.19
N ASN A 173 -10.50 15.99 -0.33
CA ASN A 173 -11.77 16.19 0.40
C ASN A 173 -11.67 17.32 1.44
N ILE A 174 -10.48 17.58 1.96
CA ILE A 174 -10.18 18.69 2.87
C ILE A 174 -9.51 19.85 2.15
N ARG A 175 -9.63 19.90 0.80
CA ARG A 175 -9.18 20.98 -0.08
C ARG A 175 -7.70 21.32 0.08
N TYR A 176 -6.88 20.36 0.52
CA TYR A 176 -5.45 20.54 0.79
C TYR A 176 -5.13 21.69 1.76
N GLU A 177 -6.03 22.01 2.68
CA GLU A 177 -5.76 22.99 3.73
C GLU A 177 -4.61 22.53 4.63
N ASP A 178 -3.67 23.45 4.99
CA ASP A 178 -2.39 23.06 5.58
C ASP A 178 -2.53 22.38 6.96
N ALA A 179 -3.28 22.99 7.88
CA ALA A 179 -3.42 22.45 9.24
C ALA A 179 -4.23 21.14 9.27
N PRO A 180 -5.41 21.02 8.60
CA PRO A 180 -6.15 19.77 8.50
C PRO A 180 -5.36 18.67 7.77
N SER A 181 -4.63 19.01 6.70
CA SER A 181 -3.81 18.05 5.95
C SER A 181 -2.71 17.46 6.82
N ARG A 182 -2.01 18.29 7.57
CA ARG A 182 -0.95 17.84 8.48
C ARG A 182 -1.50 16.94 9.57
N LEU A 183 -2.62 17.31 10.20
CA LEU A 183 -3.27 16.50 11.22
C LEU A 183 -3.68 15.13 10.66
N TYR A 184 -4.34 15.11 9.50
CA TYR A 184 -4.75 13.87 8.84
C TYR A 184 -3.57 12.95 8.51
N LEU A 185 -2.48 13.50 7.95
CA LEU A 185 -1.29 12.72 7.58
C LEU A 185 -0.57 12.17 8.81
N HIS A 186 -0.51 12.92 9.90
CA HIS A 186 0.05 12.47 11.18
C HIS A 186 -0.79 11.31 11.76
N ASP A 187 -2.12 11.43 11.77
CA ASP A 187 -3.02 10.38 12.25
C ASP A 187 -2.98 9.13 11.37
N LEU A 188 -2.86 9.32 10.03
CA LEU A 188 -2.66 8.22 9.10
C LEU A 188 -1.34 7.48 9.40
N PHE A 189 -0.24 8.19 9.59
CA PHE A 189 1.05 7.62 9.96
C PHE A 189 0.95 6.80 11.24
N ASN A 190 0.35 7.35 12.29
CA ASN A 190 0.11 6.65 13.55
C ASN A 190 -0.73 5.38 13.36
N SER A 191 -1.76 5.45 12.51
CA SER A 191 -2.60 4.28 12.19
C SER A 191 -1.81 3.18 11.47
N VAL A 192 -0.96 3.53 10.49
CA VAL A 192 -0.08 2.59 9.80
C VAL A 192 0.91 1.96 10.80
N GLN A 193 1.55 2.79 11.62
CA GLN A 193 2.51 2.32 12.62
C GLN A 193 1.87 1.35 13.61
N LEU A 194 0.74 1.72 14.22
CA LEU A 194 0.13 0.94 15.29
C LEU A 194 -0.58 -0.31 14.76
N LYS A 195 -1.40 -0.20 13.70
CA LYS A 195 -2.20 -1.31 13.19
C LYS A 195 -1.40 -2.23 12.27
N ASP A 196 -0.73 -1.65 11.27
CA ASP A 196 -0.16 -2.44 10.18
C ASP A 196 1.26 -2.91 10.49
N ILE A 197 1.99 -2.24 11.42
CA ILE A 197 3.34 -2.62 11.80
C ILE A 197 3.37 -3.25 13.21
N VAL A 198 3.02 -2.50 14.26
CA VAL A 198 3.18 -2.94 15.65
C VAL A 198 2.28 -4.12 15.98
N LYS A 199 0.95 -3.97 15.82
CA LYS A 199 -0.04 -5.00 16.17
C LYS A 199 0.18 -6.28 15.36
N ARG A 200 0.37 -6.14 14.03
CA ARG A 200 0.52 -7.27 13.12
C ARG A 200 1.77 -8.10 13.38
N ASN A 201 2.88 -7.46 13.69
CA ASN A 201 4.16 -8.13 13.96
C ASN A 201 4.44 -8.34 15.45
N LYS A 202 3.50 -8.00 16.34
CA LYS A 202 3.59 -8.15 17.81
C LYS A 202 4.87 -7.50 18.36
N ILE A 203 5.21 -6.29 17.86
CA ILE A 203 6.40 -5.55 18.26
C ILE A 203 6.25 -5.11 19.71
N ARG A 204 7.23 -5.42 20.55
CA ARG A 204 7.25 -5.07 21.97
C ARG A 204 7.95 -3.73 22.24
N ASP A 205 9.05 -3.48 21.52
CA ASP A 205 9.84 -2.25 21.65
C ASP A 205 9.40 -1.22 20.59
N VAL A 206 8.31 -0.52 20.90
CA VAL A 206 7.72 0.50 20.01
C VAL A 206 8.63 1.71 19.90
N ASP A 207 9.29 2.15 20.98
CA ASP A 207 10.21 3.29 20.96
C ASP A 207 11.42 3.03 20.04
N LEU A 208 11.95 1.81 20.02
CA LEU A 208 13.00 1.43 19.07
C LEU A 208 12.49 1.50 17.61
N LEU A 209 11.27 1.02 17.35
CA LEU A 209 10.65 1.11 16.02
C LEU A 209 10.53 2.56 15.57
N GLU A 210 10.03 3.45 16.45
CA GLU A 210 9.86 4.88 16.15
C GLU A 210 11.18 5.55 15.81
N ARG A 211 12.25 5.25 16.55
CA ARG A 211 13.60 5.76 16.26
C ARG A 211 14.13 5.26 14.92
N ILE A 212 13.91 3.98 14.59
CA ILE A 212 14.32 3.41 13.29
C ILE A 212 13.54 4.08 12.16
N ILE A 213 12.22 4.22 12.30
CA ILE A 213 11.37 4.90 11.32
C ILE A 213 11.84 6.34 11.14
N ALA A 214 12.04 7.07 12.22
CA ALA A 214 12.53 8.45 12.20
C ALA A 214 13.86 8.58 11.46
N TYR A 215 14.81 7.68 11.75
CA TYR A 215 16.09 7.65 11.06
C TYR A 215 15.95 7.41 9.56
N VAL A 216 15.12 6.44 9.14
CA VAL A 216 14.91 6.13 7.72
C VAL A 216 14.23 7.30 7.01
N ILE A 217 13.21 7.91 7.62
CA ILE A 217 12.50 9.07 7.04
C ILE A 217 13.43 10.28 6.89
N ALA A 218 14.31 10.53 7.87
CA ALA A 218 15.29 11.62 7.78
C ALA A 218 16.34 11.40 6.69
N ASN A 219 16.60 10.13 6.32
CA ASN A 219 17.64 9.73 5.35
C ASN A 219 17.04 9.07 4.10
N VAL A 220 15.82 9.43 3.71
CA VAL A 220 15.16 8.91 2.49
C VAL A 220 16.06 9.08 1.27
N GLY A 221 16.18 8.03 0.44
CA GLY A 221 17.02 8.06 -0.76
C GLY A 221 18.52 7.96 -0.52
N THR A 222 18.99 8.07 0.73
CA THR A 222 20.41 7.86 1.02
C THR A 222 20.73 6.40 1.28
N THR A 223 22.02 6.05 1.19
CA THR A 223 22.48 4.70 1.47
C THR A 223 22.32 4.35 2.94
N PHE A 224 21.60 3.26 3.23
CA PHE A 224 21.32 2.81 4.59
C PHE A 224 22.28 1.69 5.03
N SER A 225 22.73 1.74 6.29
CA SER A 225 23.51 0.69 6.93
C SER A 225 22.97 0.38 8.33
N ALA A 226 22.41 -0.82 8.51
CA ALA A 226 21.92 -1.28 9.81
C ALA A 226 23.04 -1.35 10.86
N THR A 227 24.26 -1.71 10.47
CA THR A 227 25.43 -1.73 11.35
C THR A 227 25.79 -0.32 11.83
N SER A 228 25.72 0.68 10.96
CA SER A 228 26.00 2.09 11.35
C SER A 228 24.94 2.60 12.31
N LEU A 229 23.65 2.29 12.05
CA LEU A 229 22.57 2.66 12.96
C LEU A 229 22.68 1.95 14.32
N ALA A 230 23.05 0.66 14.34
CA ALA A 230 23.29 -0.09 15.58
C ALA A 230 24.42 0.53 16.42
N LYS A 231 25.52 0.97 15.77
CA LYS A 231 26.61 1.70 16.44
C LYS A 231 26.14 3.04 17.02
N PHE A 232 25.33 3.78 16.26
CA PHE A 232 24.74 5.04 16.74
C PHE A 232 23.86 4.83 17.98
N LEU A 233 22.95 3.87 17.94
CA LEU A 233 22.08 3.51 19.07
C LEU A 233 22.87 3.04 20.29
N LYS A 234 24.00 2.33 20.10
CA LYS A 234 24.89 1.92 21.19
C LYS A 234 25.51 3.11 21.90
N ASN A 235 25.88 4.19 21.20
CA ASN A 235 26.37 5.42 21.79
C ASN A 235 25.30 6.10 22.67
N GLU A 236 24.01 5.91 22.35
CA GLU A 236 22.87 6.32 23.16
C GLU A 236 22.52 5.31 24.28
N LYS A 237 23.46 4.40 24.63
CA LYS A 237 23.31 3.33 25.64
C LYS A 237 22.23 2.31 25.31
N ARG A 238 21.92 2.12 24.02
CA ARG A 238 20.92 1.16 23.54
C ARG A 238 21.59 0.14 22.61
N THR A 239 21.80 -1.06 23.11
CA THR A 239 22.40 -2.15 22.32
C THR A 239 21.34 -2.89 21.52
N VAL A 240 21.44 -2.83 20.20
CA VAL A 240 20.50 -3.46 19.27
C VAL A 240 21.29 -4.23 18.20
N ALA A 241 20.86 -5.46 17.90
CA ALA A 241 21.46 -6.23 16.80
C ALA A 241 21.03 -5.64 15.44
N PRO A 242 21.94 -5.55 14.45
CA PRO A 242 21.61 -5.10 13.09
C PRO A 242 20.44 -5.87 12.47
N GLU A 243 20.30 -7.16 12.74
CA GLU A 243 19.18 -8.00 12.25
C GLU A 243 17.82 -7.51 12.79
N THR A 244 17.77 -7.06 14.04
CA THR A 244 16.53 -6.48 14.62
C THR A 244 16.12 -5.22 13.89
N ILE A 245 17.08 -4.36 13.54
CA ILE A 245 16.85 -3.14 12.76
C ILE A 245 16.31 -3.50 11.38
N LEU A 246 16.95 -4.44 10.68
CA LEU A 246 16.52 -4.91 9.36
C LEU A 246 15.12 -5.52 9.40
N ASN A 247 14.80 -6.31 10.44
CA ASN A 247 13.46 -6.87 10.62
C ASN A 247 12.40 -5.77 10.82
N TYR A 248 12.69 -4.73 11.60
CA TYR A 248 11.75 -3.63 11.81
C TYR A 248 11.52 -2.84 10.51
N ILE A 249 12.58 -2.58 9.74
CA ILE A 249 12.46 -1.93 8.42
C ILE A 249 11.66 -2.83 7.46
N LYS A 250 11.90 -4.14 7.46
CA LYS A 250 11.11 -5.08 6.67
C LYS A 250 9.62 -5.00 7.00
N TYR A 251 9.25 -4.91 8.28
CA TYR A 251 7.85 -4.74 8.68
C TYR A 251 7.25 -3.43 8.17
N CYS A 252 8.05 -2.37 8.10
CA CYS A 252 7.63 -1.10 7.49
C CYS A 252 7.45 -1.24 5.97
N CYS A 253 8.32 -1.99 5.29
CA CYS A 253 8.18 -2.30 3.87
C CYS A 253 6.96 -3.19 3.61
N ASP A 254 6.73 -4.20 4.45
CA ASP A 254 5.54 -5.06 4.38
C ASP A 254 4.23 -4.26 4.52
N ALA A 255 4.23 -3.16 5.29
CA ALA A 255 3.11 -2.22 5.43
C ALA A 255 3.06 -1.15 4.32
N TYR A 256 3.91 -1.24 3.30
CA TYR A 256 4.07 -0.24 2.24
C TYR A 256 4.40 1.18 2.74
N LEU A 257 4.91 1.33 3.97
CA LEU A 257 5.39 2.63 4.45
C LEU A 257 6.69 3.02 3.74
N PHE A 258 7.57 2.02 3.51
CA PHE A 258 8.82 2.19 2.78
C PHE A 258 8.92 1.24 1.58
N TYR A 259 9.60 1.70 0.54
CA TYR A 259 10.05 0.91 -0.61
C TYR A 259 11.56 0.72 -0.53
N GLN A 260 11.99 -0.53 -0.50
CA GLN A 260 13.40 -0.92 -0.48
C GLN A 260 13.95 -1.01 -1.90
N VAL A 261 15.10 -0.39 -2.13
CA VAL A 261 15.89 -0.55 -3.36
C VAL A 261 17.20 -1.20 -3.03
N LYS A 262 17.40 -2.40 -3.55
CA LYS A 262 18.65 -3.11 -3.44
C LYS A 262 19.67 -2.53 -4.42
N ARG A 263 20.93 -2.50 -4.04
CA ARG A 263 22.00 -2.16 -4.95
C ARG A 263 22.16 -3.27 -5.98
N GLU A 264 22.10 -2.93 -7.26
CA GLU A 264 22.56 -3.81 -8.33
C GLU A 264 24.04 -3.54 -8.63
N ASP A 265 24.87 -4.57 -8.55
CA ASP A 265 26.26 -4.51 -9.02
C ASP A 265 26.36 -5.33 -10.30
N LEU A 266 26.48 -4.64 -11.42
CA LEU A 266 26.62 -5.23 -12.75
C LEU A 266 27.88 -6.11 -12.91
N GLN A 267 28.83 -6.02 -11.99
CA GLN A 267 30.05 -6.83 -11.98
C GLN A 267 30.03 -8.06 -11.05
N GLY A 268 28.91 -8.34 -10.40
CA GLY A 268 28.58 -9.68 -9.89
C GLY A 268 29.22 -10.13 -8.60
N LYS A 269 30.01 -9.32 -7.86
CA LYS A 269 30.69 -9.76 -6.62
C LYS A 269 30.29 -9.04 -5.33
N GLN A 270 29.48 -7.98 -5.39
CA GLN A 270 29.10 -7.16 -4.22
C GLN A 270 27.60 -7.10 -3.93
N ILE A 271 26.78 -7.93 -4.55
CA ILE A 271 25.32 -7.98 -4.30
C ILE A 271 25.00 -8.28 -2.83
N LEU A 272 25.90 -8.91 -2.09
CA LEU A 272 25.76 -9.24 -0.67
C LEU A 272 26.27 -8.14 0.29
N ALA A 273 26.91 -7.10 -0.22
CA ALA A 273 27.34 -5.97 0.61
C ALA A 273 26.18 -4.97 0.73
N SER A 274 25.54 -4.98 1.87
CA SER A 274 24.43 -4.13 2.28
C SER A 274 24.71 -2.65 2.07
N ASN A 275 24.08 -2.05 1.08
CA ASN A 275 23.94 -0.61 0.95
C ASN A 275 22.64 -0.34 0.19
N GLU A 276 21.52 -0.57 0.86
CA GLU A 276 20.19 -0.40 0.32
C GLU A 276 19.73 1.06 0.46
N LYS A 277 18.79 1.49 -0.39
CA LYS A 277 18.09 2.75 -0.22
C LYS A 277 16.64 2.48 0.15
N TYR A 278 16.07 3.38 0.92
CA TYR A 278 14.65 3.34 1.29
C TYR A 278 13.96 4.63 0.88
N TYR A 279 12.76 4.48 0.29
CA TYR A 279 11.91 5.58 -0.10
C TYR A 279 10.57 5.48 0.62
N ILE A 280 10.03 6.61 1.06
CA ILE A 280 8.73 6.63 1.74
C ILE A 280 7.59 6.64 0.70
N ALA A 281 6.48 5.97 1.02
CA ALA A 281 5.32 5.87 0.14
C ALA A 281 4.69 7.21 -0.23
N ASP A 282 4.76 8.18 0.69
CA ASP A 282 4.25 9.53 0.48
C ASP A 282 5.10 10.56 1.22
N HIS A 283 5.60 11.54 0.49
CA HIS A 283 6.44 12.59 1.06
C HIS A 283 5.66 13.55 1.96
N GLY A 284 4.34 13.69 1.78
CA GLY A 284 3.49 14.47 2.69
C GLY A 284 3.44 13.86 4.09
N ILE A 285 3.48 12.53 4.20
CA ILE A 285 3.64 11.85 5.51
C ILE A 285 4.96 12.27 6.16
N ARG A 286 6.07 12.30 5.38
CA ARG A 286 7.35 12.79 5.87
C ARG A 286 7.24 14.21 6.41
N GLU A 287 6.64 15.11 5.64
CA GLU A 287 6.48 16.51 6.02
C GLU A 287 5.58 16.68 7.26
N ALA A 288 4.56 15.85 7.41
CA ALA A 288 3.68 15.90 8.59
C ALA A 288 4.38 15.44 9.87
N VAL A 289 5.29 14.45 9.78
CA VAL A 289 5.99 13.87 10.95
C VAL A 289 7.21 14.70 11.35
N PHE A 290 7.98 15.24 10.38
CA PHE A 290 9.23 15.96 10.64
C PHE A 290 9.10 17.49 10.62
N GLY A 291 7.98 18.01 10.09
CA GLY A 291 7.85 19.44 9.80
C GLY A 291 8.65 19.85 8.56
N GLY A 292 8.09 20.75 7.76
CA GLY A 292 8.66 21.21 6.50
C GLY A 292 10.03 21.83 6.69
N ASN A 293 11.07 21.14 6.25
CA ASN A 293 12.43 21.65 6.19
C ASN A 293 12.92 21.68 4.75
N MET A 294 12.89 22.87 4.14
CA MET A 294 13.35 23.08 2.74
C MET A 294 14.84 22.73 2.53
N ARG A 295 15.61 22.48 3.60
CA ARG A 295 17.02 22.07 3.50
C ARG A 295 17.17 20.67 2.87
N ASP A 296 16.14 19.83 2.98
CA ASP A 296 16.16 18.43 2.49
C ASP A 296 15.39 18.23 1.19
N ILE A 297 15.14 19.31 0.46
CA ILE A 297 14.32 19.27 -0.78
C ILE A 297 14.85 18.24 -1.79
N ASN A 298 16.17 18.05 -1.87
CA ASN A 298 16.76 17.07 -2.78
C ASN A 298 16.33 15.65 -2.47
N LEU A 299 16.21 15.28 -1.19
CA LEU A 299 15.74 13.96 -0.76
C LEU A 299 14.28 13.75 -1.12
N ILE A 300 13.45 14.80 -0.96
CA ILE A 300 12.03 14.77 -1.32
C ILE A 300 11.88 14.61 -2.83
N LEU A 301 12.63 15.36 -3.63
CA LEU A 301 12.61 15.26 -5.08
C LEU A 301 13.05 13.87 -5.57
N GLU A 302 14.12 13.32 -5.00
CA GLU A 302 14.56 11.95 -5.30
C GLU A 302 13.47 10.93 -4.99
N ASN A 303 12.78 11.07 -3.85
CA ASN A 303 11.66 10.20 -3.50
C ASN A 303 10.50 10.30 -4.49
N ILE A 304 10.12 11.51 -4.91
CA ILE A 304 9.05 11.73 -5.90
C ILE A 304 9.42 11.10 -7.24
N VAL A 305 10.65 11.32 -7.71
CA VAL A 305 11.16 10.73 -8.95
C VAL A 305 11.15 9.21 -8.88
N TYR A 306 11.62 8.63 -7.77
CA TYR A 306 11.60 7.19 -7.57
C TYR A 306 10.17 6.60 -7.65
N LEU A 307 9.21 7.20 -6.94
CA LEU A 307 7.81 6.74 -6.99
C LEU A 307 7.21 6.89 -8.40
N GLU A 308 7.58 7.94 -9.13
CA GLU A 308 7.14 8.12 -10.52
C GLU A 308 7.71 7.04 -11.45
N LEU A 309 8.97 6.64 -11.25
CA LEU A 309 9.57 5.52 -11.99
C LEU A 309 8.85 4.20 -11.70
N LEU A 310 8.49 3.92 -10.43
CA LEU A 310 7.71 2.73 -10.07
C LEU A 310 6.33 2.69 -10.75
N ARG A 311 5.69 3.85 -10.95
CA ARG A 311 4.38 3.91 -11.63
C ARG A 311 4.49 3.63 -13.12
N ARG A 312 5.64 3.92 -13.74
CA ARG A 312 5.86 3.75 -15.20
C ARG A 312 6.31 2.35 -15.58
N ASN A 313 6.91 1.62 -14.66
CA ASN A 313 7.29 0.20 -14.83
C ASN A 313 6.08 -0.71 -14.54
#